data_e1841d03fc90c93b6456e5003819c4d8
#
_entry.id   e1841d03fc90c93b6456e5003819c4d8
#
_cell.length_a   1.000
_cell.length_b   1.000
_cell.length_c   1.000
_cell.angle_alpha   90.00
_cell.angle_beta   90.00
_cell.angle_gamma   90.00
#
_symmetry.space_group_name_H-M   'P 1'
#
loop_
_entity.id
_entity.type
_entity.pdbx_description
1 polymer ?
#
loop_
_entity_poly.entity_id
_entity_poly.type
_entity_poly.pdbx_seq_one_letter_code
_entity_poly.pdbx_strand_id
1 'polypeptide(L)'
;MTKANITKKALLSSAFAILICVAMLIGTTFAWFTDTAKAAVSRIQSGTLDVALEMKNSKGDWVSAEGETLNFVKAPGAEAEEILWEPGVTYALPELRIVNKGNLALKYKIAIAGAKDATPENDKNDLMLLDVIDWTYEVGGTSYALESEKHLAAKKGDEESFDTFTVKGHMQETANNDYQGLSIDSIAITVVATQDTVESDSYNNQYDKNADYPEVQPVATLEKLEEVLNSDDINGKTVKLYDDITADALPVNGKDVAIDLNGKSLNTKKLEVKNSTVVIKDSSESKEGTITTDDSYGTINAANSDITIESGRFVSTYNKVGSSGYASVIQARNSNLTINGGYFENTDAVGSYNYLIKIPCYSRTEKSTVTVNGGEFVSHRDYGYIITGDSDANVDVVINGGIFKTAGRNSYLTQVKGNVLVNDCTFTATGNNTVFDIPKDSTVTVKGGTYSVNENSYTDTSLAGLIFHRKTNGWTSVSGTLLVDPVNPVKVNQPTYSGFLAAGAKQSAKGADGFYTITK
;
A
#
# COMPACT_ATOMS: atom_id res chain seq x y z
N MET A 1 -55.75 37.04 9.57
CA MET A 1 -54.32 36.68 9.27
C MET A 1 -53.79 37.71 8.32
N THR A 2 -52.78 38.45 8.70
CA THR A 2 -52.25 39.59 7.94
C THR A 2 -51.47 39.13 6.72
N LYS A 3 -51.59 39.88 5.60
CA LYS A 3 -50.88 39.61 4.31
C LYS A 3 -49.38 39.29 4.48
N ALA A 4 -48.71 39.88 5.51
CA ALA A 4 -47.32 39.63 5.82
C ALA A 4 -47.01 38.16 6.24
N ASN A 5 -47.95 37.43 6.85
CA ASN A 5 -47.74 36.05 7.25
C ASN A 5 -47.92 35.06 6.08
N ILE A 6 -48.68 35.43 5.05
CA ILE A 6 -48.86 34.64 3.84
C ILE A 6 -47.61 34.75 2.98
N THR A 7 -47.02 35.94 2.85
CA THR A 7 -45.79 36.18 2.09
C THR A 7 -44.60 35.46 2.73
N LYS A 8 -44.47 35.47 4.07
CA LYS A 8 -43.41 34.74 4.78
C LYS A 8 -43.53 33.23 4.60
N LYS A 9 -44.74 32.68 4.66
CA LYS A 9 -44.97 31.24 4.41
C LYS A 9 -44.69 30.87 2.94
N ALA A 10 -45.09 31.70 1.98
CA ALA A 10 -44.77 31.50 0.56
C ALA A 10 -43.27 31.58 0.30
N LEU A 11 -42.55 32.53 0.92
CA LEU A 11 -41.10 32.65 0.81
C LEU A 11 -40.40 31.43 1.42
N LEU A 12 -40.87 30.96 2.57
CA LEU A 12 -40.30 29.78 3.23
C LEU A 12 -40.54 28.51 2.43
N SER A 13 -41.73 28.35 1.83
CA SER A 13 -42.05 27.18 0.99
C SER A 13 -41.25 27.18 -0.32
N SER A 14 -41.02 28.37 -0.93
CA SER A 14 -40.19 28.44 -2.14
C SER A 14 -38.70 28.21 -1.83
N ALA A 15 -38.19 28.68 -0.71
CA ALA A 15 -36.83 28.39 -0.25
C ALA A 15 -36.66 26.87 0.04
N PHE A 16 -37.67 26.23 0.64
CA PHE A 16 -37.67 24.79 0.88
C PHE A 16 -37.77 23.99 -0.43
N ALA A 17 -38.55 24.45 -1.40
CA ALA A 17 -38.64 23.85 -2.74
C ALA A 17 -37.30 23.96 -3.50
N ILE A 18 -36.62 25.10 -3.43
CA ILE A 18 -35.28 25.27 -4.02
C ILE A 18 -34.27 24.32 -3.33
N LEU A 19 -34.33 24.18 -2.02
CA LEU A 19 -33.45 23.29 -1.26
C LEU A 19 -33.68 21.81 -1.62
N ILE A 20 -34.92 21.41 -1.81
CA ILE A 20 -35.28 20.08 -2.31
C ILE A 20 -34.81 19.89 -3.75
N CYS A 21 -34.98 20.89 -4.64
CA CYS A 21 -34.46 20.81 -6.00
C CYS A 21 -32.93 20.70 -6.05
N VAL A 22 -32.22 21.44 -5.22
CA VAL A 22 -30.75 21.35 -5.11
C VAL A 22 -30.34 19.99 -4.54
N ALA A 23 -31.04 19.49 -3.52
CA ALA A 23 -30.81 18.16 -2.97
C ALA A 23 -31.11 17.04 -3.99
N MET A 24 -32.14 17.19 -4.80
CA MET A 24 -32.43 16.27 -5.91
C MET A 24 -31.35 16.37 -7.01
N LEU A 25 -30.85 17.57 -7.32
CA LEU A 25 -29.78 17.75 -8.31
C LEU A 25 -28.47 17.12 -7.83
N ILE A 26 -28.14 17.27 -6.55
CA ILE A 26 -26.97 16.61 -5.93
C ILE A 26 -27.21 15.11 -5.85
N GLY A 27 -28.43 14.67 -5.50
CA GLY A 27 -28.81 13.26 -5.47
C GLY A 27 -28.75 12.58 -6.84
N THR A 28 -29.10 13.29 -7.92
CA THR A 28 -29.04 12.73 -9.28
C THR A 28 -27.61 12.65 -9.82
N THR A 29 -26.68 13.47 -9.34
CA THR A 29 -25.25 13.31 -9.68
C THR A 29 -24.60 12.09 -9.01
N PHE A 30 -25.15 11.64 -7.87
CA PHE A 30 -24.73 10.35 -7.24
C PHE A 30 -25.64 9.18 -7.65
N ALA A 31 -26.84 9.43 -8.20
CA ALA A 31 -27.80 8.40 -8.62
C ALA A 31 -27.59 7.90 -10.06
N TRP A 32 -26.45 8.20 -10.68
CA TRP A 32 -26.11 7.62 -11.99
C TRP A 32 -25.89 6.11 -11.94
N PHE A 33 -25.90 5.52 -10.75
CA PHE A 33 -25.77 4.08 -10.57
C PHE A 33 -27.03 3.37 -10.02
N THR A 34 -28.15 4.12 -9.82
CA THR A 34 -29.41 3.50 -9.41
C THR A 34 -30.54 4.10 -10.19
N ASP A 35 -30.90 3.54 -11.28
CA ASP A 35 -32.10 3.43 -11.74
C ASP A 35 -32.68 3.12 -12.89
N THR A 36 -33.69 2.77 -12.98
CA THR A 36 -34.90 2.16 -13.56
C THR A 36 -35.37 2.85 -14.83
N ALA A 37 -34.54 2.93 -15.83
CA ALA A 37 -35.04 2.80 -17.19
C ALA A 37 -34.73 1.37 -17.66
N LYS A 38 -35.76 0.55 -17.87
CA LYS A 38 -35.63 -0.82 -18.33
C LYS A 38 -35.29 -0.91 -19.81
N ALA A 39 -34.13 -0.42 -20.19
CA ALA A 39 -33.34 -0.93 -21.28
C ALA A 39 -32.12 -1.52 -20.61
N ALA A 40 -31.89 -2.80 -20.73
CA ALA A 40 -30.72 -3.46 -20.16
C ALA A 40 -29.50 -2.90 -20.84
N VAL A 41 -28.84 -1.92 -20.19
CA VAL A 41 -27.47 -1.59 -20.51
C VAL A 41 -26.64 -2.74 -19.97
N SER A 42 -25.80 -3.34 -20.81
CA SER A 42 -24.81 -4.32 -20.41
C SER A 42 -24.00 -3.75 -19.26
N ARG A 43 -23.58 -4.60 -18.33
CA ARG A 43 -22.73 -4.24 -17.19
C ARG A 43 -21.62 -3.28 -17.64
N ILE A 44 -21.57 -2.08 -17.07
CA ILE A 44 -20.42 -1.18 -17.26
C ILE A 44 -19.33 -1.66 -16.31
N GLN A 45 -18.18 -2.03 -16.86
CA GLN A 45 -17.01 -2.44 -16.12
C GLN A 45 -15.84 -1.58 -16.60
N SER A 46 -15.06 -1.01 -15.66
CA SER A 46 -13.79 -0.37 -16.00
C SER A 46 -12.81 -1.42 -16.50
N GLY A 47 -11.99 -1.05 -17.46
CA GLY A 47 -10.89 -1.88 -17.92
C GLY A 47 -9.78 -2.00 -16.87
N THR A 48 -8.99 -3.06 -16.97
CA THR A 48 -7.81 -3.30 -16.16
C THR A 48 -6.59 -3.41 -17.06
N LEU A 49 -5.54 -2.70 -16.70
CA LEU A 49 -4.21 -2.85 -17.26
C LEU A 49 -3.45 -3.84 -16.37
N ASP A 50 -2.96 -4.93 -16.94
CA ASP A 50 -2.20 -5.95 -16.22
C ASP A 50 -1.17 -6.58 -17.17
N VAL A 51 0.11 -6.38 -16.88
CA VAL A 51 1.22 -6.90 -17.68
C VAL A 51 2.09 -7.81 -16.83
N ALA A 52 2.47 -8.97 -17.36
CA ALA A 52 3.40 -9.89 -16.70
C ALA A 52 4.58 -10.20 -17.59
N LEU A 53 5.75 -10.38 -16.98
CA LEU A 53 6.94 -10.93 -17.60
C LEU A 53 7.09 -12.39 -17.20
N GLU A 54 7.21 -13.29 -18.18
CA GLU A 54 7.30 -14.71 -17.93
C GLU A 54 8.53 -15.31 -18.63
N MET A 55 9.04 -16.40 -18.06
CA MET A 55 10.15 -17.20 -18.58
C MET A 55 9.79 -18.68 -18.63
N LYS A 56 10.54 -19.47 -19.39
CA LYS A 56 10.38 -20.93 -19.39
C LYS A 56 11.14 -21.56 -18.23
N ASN A 57 10.44 -22.38 -17.46
CA ASN A 57 11.08 -23.23 -16.46
C ASN A 57 11.80 -24.41 -17.11
N SER A 58 12.49 -25.25 -16.32
CA SER A 58 13.20 -26.44 -16.78
C SER A 58 12.32 -27.51 -17.45
N LYS A 59 10.98 -27.42 -17.30
CA LYS A 59 10.01 -28.31 -17.94
C LYS A 59 9.46 -27.75 -19.25
N GLY A 60 9.80 -26.50 -19.57
CA GLY A 60 9.30 -25.79 -20.74
C GLY A 60 7.97 -25.04 -20.51
N ASP A 61 7.44 -25.03 -19.28
CA ASP A 61 6.24 -24.26 -18.91
C ASP A 61 6.59 -22.79 -18.70
N TRP A 62 5.67 -21.90 -19.06
CA TRP A 62 5.78 -20.47 -18.77
C TRP A 62 5.43 -20.20 -17.30
N VAL A 63 6.34 -19.53 -16.61
CA VAL A 63 6.20 -19.11 -15.20
C VAL A 63 6.60 -17.65 -15.06
N SER A 64 6.19 -16.99 -13.99
CA SER A 64 6.62 -15.61 -13.72
C SER A 64 8.15 -15.52 -13.72
N ALA A 65 8.68 -14.50 -14.37
CA ALA A 65 10.09 -14.14 -14.29
C ALA A 65 10.36 -13.06 -13.23
N GLU A 66 9.33 -12.58 -12.56
CA GLU A 66 9.48 -11.53 -11.55
C GLU A 66 10.21 -12.08 -10.32
N GLY A 67 11.30 -11.41 -9.94
CA GLY A 67 12.14 -11.82 -8.82
C GLY A 67 13.13 -12.95 -9.13
N GLU A 68 13.11 -13.51 -10.32
CA GLU A 68 14.01 -14.60 -10.72
C GLU A 68 15.32 -14.05 -11.33
N THR A 69 16.41 -14.79 -11.13
CA THR A 69 17.70 -14.47 -11.74
C THR A 69 17.79 -15.11 -13.12
N LEU A 70 17.90 -14.30 -14.15
CA LEU A 70 18.08 -14.75 -15.53
C LEU A 70 19.57 -15.00 -15.81
N ASN A 71 19.90 -16.20 -16.26
CA ASN A 71 21.26 -16.54 -16.66
C ASN A 71 21.41 -16.47 -18.18
N PHE A 72 22.55 -15.98 -18.67
CA PHE A 72 22.84 -16.00 -20.09
C PHE A 72 22.91 -17.44 -20.64
N VAL A 73 22.39 -17.62 -21.82
CA VAL A 73 22.41 -18.90 -22.52
C VAL A 73 23.84 -19.19 -23.02
N LYS A 74 24.38 -20.32 -22.60
CA LYS A 74 25.69 -20.79 -23.03
C LYS A 74 25.60 -21.64 -24.29
N ALA A 75 26.66 -21.65 -25.09
CA ALA A 75 26.73 -22.53 -26.24
C ALA A 75 26.70 -23.99 -25.78
N PRO A 76 26.14 -24.93 -26.59
CA PRO A 76 26.16 -26.34 -26.29
C PRO A 76 27.60 -26.86 -26.11
N GLY A 77 27.87 -27.50 -24.97
CA GLY A 77 29.20 -27.99 -24.60
C GLY A 77 30.05 -27.02 -23.78
N ALA A 78 29.56 -25.78 -23.54
CA ALA A 78 30.21 -24.76 -22.72
C ALA A 78 29.46 -24.51 -21.38
N GLU A 79 28.65 -25.43 -20.93
CA GLU A 79 27.79 -25.27 -19.76
C GLU A 79 28.58 -25.05 -18.45
N ALA A 80 29.80 -25.61 -18.37
CA ALA A 80 30.69 -25.49 -17.22
C ALA A 80 31.61 -24.24 -17.26
N GLU A 81 31.71 -23.59 -18.42
CA GLU A 81 32.58 -22.43 -18.59
C GLU A 81 31.97 -21.18 -17.96
N GLU A 82 32.82 -20.29 -17.47
CA GLU A 82 32.38 -18.95 -17.04
C GLU A 82 31.99 -18.10 -18.25
N ILE A 83 31.02 -17.21 -18.09
CA ILE A 83 30.66 -16.23 -19.12
C ILE A 83 31.62 -15.04 -18.95
N LEU A 84 32.51 -14.90 -19.91
CA LEU A 84 33.46 -13.78 -19.95
C LEU A 84 33.10 -12.88 -21.13
N TRP A 85 32.93 -11.62 -20.86
CA TRP A 85 32.67 -10.59 -21.84
C TRP A 85 33.98 -10.18 -22.52
N GLU A 86 34.04 -10.38 -23.83
CA GLU A 86 35.19 -10.01 -24.67
C GLU A 86 34.70 -9.14 -25.83
N PRO A 87 35.53 -8.19 -26.34
CA PRO A 87 35.15 -7.37 -27.49
C PRO A 87 34.64 -8.22 -28.66
N GLY A 88 33.46 -7.89 -29.19
CA GLY A 88 32.80 -8.58 -30.29
C GLY A 88 31.93 -9.79 -29.89
N VAL A 89 31.93 -10.24 -28.63
CA VAL A 89 31.08 -11.33 -28.18
C VAL A 89 29.62 -10.89 -28.05
N THR A 90 28.69 -11.79 -28.31
CA THR A 90 27.25 -11.61 -28.08
C THR A 90 26.71 -12.73 -27.22
N TYR A 91 26.06 -12.36 -26.12
CA TYR A 91 25.30 -13.27 -25.27
C TYR A 91 23.81 -12.95 -25.30
N ALA A 92 22.99 -13.98 -25.11
CA ALA A 92 21.54 -13.86 -25.08
C ALA A 92 21.00 -14.38 -23.75
N LEU A 93 19.96 -13.72 -23.24
CA LEU A 93 19.15 -14.25 -22.15
C LEU A 93 18.22 -15.36 -22.65
N PRO A 94 17.66 -16.19 -21.78
CA PRO A 94 16.61 -17.15 -22.14
C PRO A 94 15.43 -16.44 -22.81
N GLU A 95 14.65 -17.22 -23.55
CA GLU A 95 13.42 -16.72 -24.15
C GLU A 95 12.43 -16.26 -23.07
N LEU A 96 11.96 -15.03 -23.19
CA LEU A 96 10.98 -14.38 -22.31
C LEU A 96 9.70 -14.11 -23.08
N ARG A 97 8.59 -13.90 -22.36
CA ARG A 97 7.37 -13.35 -22.97
C ARG A 97 6.74 -12.27 -22.08
N ILE A 98 6.19 -11.25 -22.73
CA ILE A 98 5.33 -10.25 -22.11
C ILE A 98 3.90 -10.64 -22.37
N VAL A 99 3.10 -10.78 -21.32
CA VAL A 99 1.71 -11.20 -21.39
C VAL A 99 0.80 -10.08 -20.92
N ASN A 100 -0.20 -9.74 -21.71
CA ASN A 100 -1.28 -8.88 -21.28
C ASN A 100 -2.37 -9.73 -20.60
N LYS A 101 -2.42 -9.70 -19.29
CA LYS A 101 -3.44 -10.38 -18.47
C LYS A 101 -4.68 -9.50 -18.25
N GLY A 102 -4.59 -8.23 -18.61
CA GLY A 102 -5.66 -7.25 -18.53
C GLY A 102 -6.65 -7.32 -19.71
N ASN A 103 -7.71 -6.54 -19.60
CA ASN A 103 -8.75 -6.42 -20.63
C ASN A 103 -8.68 -5.11 -21.43
N LEU A 104 -7.60 -4.33 -21.25
CA LEU A 104 -7.26 -3.18 -22.08
C LEU A 104 -6.06 -3.51 -22.96
N ALA A 105 -6.04 -3.00 -24.19
CA ALA A 105 -4.83 -3.04 -25.00
C ALA A 105 -3.75 -2.17 -24.33
N LEU A 106 -2.50 -2.57 -24.45
CA LEU A 106 -1.37 -1.85 -23.88
C LEU A 106 -0.25 -1.63 -24.90
N LYS A 107 0.48 -0.58 -24.69
CA LYS A 107 1.78 -0.35 -25.29
C LYS A 107 2.85 -0.54 -24.22
N TYR A 108 4.00 -1.10 -24.61
CA TYR A 108 5.07 -1.39 -23.68
C TYR A 108 6.45 -1.05 -24.25
N LYS A 109 7.41 -0.92 -23.34
CA LYS A 109 8.83 -0.78 -23.62
C LYS A 109 9.60 -1.76 -22.75
N ILE A 110 10.73 -2.22 -23.27
CA ILE A 110 11.70 -3.04 -22.54
C ILE A 110 12.92 -2.17 -22.26
N ALA A 111 13.30 -2.07 -20.99
CA ALA A 111 14.49 -1.37 -20.54
C ALA A 111 15.42 -2.33 -19.78
N ILE A 112 16.71 -2.08 -19.84
CA ILE A 112 17.67 -2.66 -18.90
C ILE A 112 17.91 -1.63 -17.82
N ALA A 113 17.60 -2.03 -16.60
CA ALA A 113 17.93 -1.28 -15.41
C ALA A 113 19.25 -1.82 -14.90
N GLY A 114 20.25 -0.99 -14.93
CA GLY A 114 21.57 -1.43 -14.58
C GLY A 114 21.99 -1.12 -13.20
N ALA A 115 22.74 -1.99 -12.73
CA ALA A 115 23.62 -1.92 -11.63
C ALA A 115 24.78 -1.00 -11.88
N LYS A 116 25.29 -0.54 -10.79
CA LYS A 116 26.65 -0.02 -10.67
C LYS A 116 27.64 -1.16 -10.87
N ASP A 117 28.80 -0.84 -11.42
CA ASP A 117 29.92 -1.75 -11.46
C ASP A 117 30.18 -2.35 -10.07
N ALA A 118 30.12 -3.66 -9.97
CA ALA A 118 30.29 -4.37 -8.71
C ALA A 118 31.73 -4.52 -8.25
N THR A 119 32.68 -4.02 -9.01
CA THR A 119 34.10 -4.13 -8.66
C THR A 119 34.47 -3.09 -7.60
N PRO A 120 34.75 -3.49 -6.33
CA PRO A 120 34.99 -2.53 -5.23
C PRO A 120 36.30 -1.70 -5.38
N GLU A 121 37.12 -2.01 -6.35
CA GLU A 121 38.42 -1.42 -6.60
C GLU A 121 38.51 -0.79 -7.99
N ASN A 122 37.43 -0.28 -8.54
CA ASN A 122 37.50 0.37 -9.83
C ASN A 122 38.09 1.78 -9.71
N ASP A 123 39.42 1.81 -9.51
CA ASP A 123 40.25 3.03 -9.53
C ASP A 123 40.37 3.61 -10.97
N LYS A 124 39.65 3.02 -11.93
CA LYS A 124 39.73 3.34 -13.36
C LYS A 124 38.57 4.20 -13.85
N ASN A 125 38.55 5.46 -13.40
CA ASN A 125 37.80 6.53 -14.11
C ASN A 125 36.30 6.30 -14.40
N ASP A 126 35.56 5.77 -13.47
CA ASP A 126 34.09 5.57 -13.60
C ASP A 126 33.62 4.80 -14.86
N LEU A 127 34.47 3.94 -15.42
CA LEU A 127 34.11 3.10 -16.57
C LEU A 127 33.13 2.00 -16.16
N MET A 128 32.07 1.82 -16.92
CA MET A 128 31.06 0.77 -16.71
C MET A 128 31.03 -0.17 -17.92
N LEU A 129 30.93 -1.49 -17.67
CA LEU A 129 30.72 -2.46 -18.77
C LEU A 129 29.43 -2.15 -19.57
N LEU A 130 28.44 -1.57 -18.93
CA LEU A 130 27.21 -1.16 -19.62
C LEU A 130 27.44 -0.14 -20.73
N ASP A 131 28.50 0.67 -20.65
CA ASP A 131 28.81 1.70 -21.66
C ASP A 131 29.33 1.12 -22.97
N VAL A 132 29.81 -0.14 -22.93
CA VAL A 132 30.39 -0.84 -24.07
C VAL A 132 29.64 -2.10 -24.47
N ILE A 133 28.46 -2.34 -23.90
CA ILE A 133 27.58 -3.43 -24.28
C ILE A 133 26.31 -2.84 -24.92
N ASP A 134 26.14 -3.12 -26.21
CA ASP A 134 24.95 -2.74 -26.96
C ASP A 134 23.84 -3.76 -26.70
N TRP A 135 22.78 -3.30 -26.09
CA TRP A 135 21.64 -4.14 -25.75
C TRP A 135 20.53 -3.98 -26.78
N THR A 136 20.00 -5.12 -27.22
CA THR A 136 18.86 -5.21 -28.14
C THR A 136 17.91 -6.31 -27.69
N TYR A 137 16.69 -6.29 -28.20
CA TYR A 137 15.78 -7.41 -28.06
C TYR A 137 15.20 -7.82 -29.41
N GLU A 138 14.90 -9.09 -29.57
CA GLU A 138 14.41 -9.69 -30.82
C GLU A 138 13.00 -10.23 -30.60
N VAL A 139 12.06 -9.80 -31.44
CA VAL A 139 10.68 -10.31 -31.50
C VAL A 139 10.41 -10.82 -32.90
N GLY A 140 10.02 -12.09 -33.06
CA GLY A 140 9.71 -12.69 -34.36
C GLY A 140 10.83 -12.61 -35.38
N GLY A 141 12.10 -12.64 -34.95
CA GLY A 141 13.28 -12.53 -35.80
C GLY A 141 13.66 -11.11 -36.21
N THR A 142 12.99 -10.09 -35.68
CA THR A 142 13.35 -8.69 -35.91
C THR A 142 13.96 -8.10 -34.65
N SER A 143 15.15 -7.51 -34.79
CA SER A 143 15.88 -6.87 -33.69
C SER A 143 15.41 -5.42 -33.49
N TYR A 144 15.24 -5.03 -32.24
CA TYR A 144 14.82 -3.71 -31.81
C TYR A 144 15.82 -3.17 -30.78
N ALA A 145 16.04 -1.86 -30.81
CA ALA A 145 16.73 -1.19 -29.71
C ALA A 145 15.86 -1.23 -28.44
N LEU A 146 16.48 -1.23 -27.28
CA LEU A 146 15.79 -1.02 -26.03
C LEU A 146 14.97 0.27 -26.09
N GLU A 147 13.94 0.39 -25.26
CA GLU A 147 12.99 1.50 -25.21
C GLU A 147 12.10 1.65 -26.49
N SER A 148 12.23 0.77 -27.45
CA SER A 148 11.33 0.76 -28.61
C SER A 148 9.92 0.41 -28.17
N GLU A 149 8.93 1.24 -28.54
CA GLU A 149 7.53 1.03 -28.21
C GLU A 149 6.94 -0.14 -29.00
N LYS A 150 6.21 -1.00 -28.32
CA LYS A 150 5.47 -2.12 -28.86
C LYS A 150 4.02 -2.10 -28.36
N HIS A 151 3.13 -2.72 -29.11
CA HIS A 151 1.71 -2.76 -28.83
C HIS A 151 1.25 -4.21 -28.62
N LEU A 152 0.43 -4.43 -27.59
CA LEU A 152 -0.11 -5.73 -27.26
C LEU A 152 -1.63 -5.62 -27.06
N ALA A 153 -2.37 -6.39 -27.84
CA ALA A 153 -3.83 -6.36 -27.79
C ALA A 153 -4.37 -6.77 -26.40
N ALA A 154 -5.59 -6.37 -26.12
CA ALA A 154 -6.32 -6.85 -24.93
C ALA A 154 -6.52 -8.36 -24.98
N LYS A 155 -6.57 -9.00 -23.81
CA LYS A 155 -6.97 -10.40 -23.66
C LYS A 155 -8.40 -10.61 -24.20
N LYS A 156 -8.60 -11.66 -25.00
CA LYS A 156 -9.92 -12.01 -25.56
C LYS A 156 -10.46 -13.29 -24.92
N GLY A 157 -11.38 -13.14 -23.97
CA GLY A 157 -11.89 -14.28 -23.21
C GLY A 157 -10.78 -14.94 -22.41
N ASP A 158 -10.52 -16.23 -22.64
CA ASP A 158 -9.43 -16.97 -21.99
C ASP A 158 -8.13 -16.98 -22.82
N GLU A 159 -8.12 -16.36 -24.00
CA GLU A 159 -6.96 -16.31 -24.88
C GLU A 159 -6.08 -15.13 -24.48
N GLU A 160 -4.86 -15.43 -23.99
CA GLU A 160 -3.87 -14.44 -23.61
C GLU A 160 -3.24 -13.79 -24.85
N SER A 161 -2.98 -12.49 -24.75
CA SER A 161 -2.19 -11.76 -25.74
C SER A 161 -0.77 -11.63 -25.23
N PHE A 162 0.23 -12.03 -26.03
CA PHE A 162 1.62 -11.99 -25.61
C PHE A 162 2.58 -11.78 -26.78
N ASP A 163 3.74 -11.21 -26.49
CA ASP A 163 4.93 -11.17 -27.36
C ASP A 163 6.05 -11.99 -26.73
N THR A 164 6.66 -12.88 -27.51
CA THR A 164 7.83 -13.63 -27.10
C THR A 164 9.08 -12.93 -27.63
N PHE A 165 10.09 -12.78 -26.79
CA PHE A 165 11.31 -12.06 -27.13
C PHE A 165 12.56 -12.64 -26.47
N THR A 166 13.73 -12.26 -27.00
CA THR A 166 15.05 -12.61 -26.46
C THR A 166 15.89 -11.35 -26.36
N VAL A 167 16.42 -11.06 -25.17
CA VAL A 167 17.36 -9.95 -24.98
C VAL A 167 18.78 -10.41 -25.31
N LYS A 168 19.51 -9.59 -26.05
CA LYS A 168 20.89 -9.81 -26.44
C LYS A 168 21.77 -8.64 -26.04
N GLY A 169 22.94 -8.94 -25.49
CA GLY A 169 24.00 -7.98 -25.28
C GLY A 169 25.18 -8.27 -26.19
N HIS A 170 25.68 -7.27 -26.87
CA HIS A 170 26.83 -7.33 -27.72
C HIS A 170 27.92 -6.39 -27.20
N MET A 171 29.09 -6.94 -26.81
CA MET A 171 30.21 -6.11 -26.41
C MET A 171 30.88 -5.49 -27.64
N GLN A 172 30.97 -4.17 -27.66
CA GLN A 172 31.55 -3.41 -28.76
C GLN A 172 32.98 -3.82 -29.03
N GLU A 173 33.34 -3.97 -30.30
CA GLU A 173 34.71 -4.31 -30.73
C GLU A 173 35.73 -3.22 -30.32
N THR A 174 35.27 -2.02 -30.04
CA THR A 174 36.08 -0.87 -29.61
C THR A 174 36.42 -0.87 -28.12
N ALA A 175 35.81 -1.75 -27.32
CA ALA A 175 36.13 -1.89 -25.91
C ALA A 175 37.60 -2.26 -25.75
N ASN A 176 38.33 -1.46 -24.99
CA ASN A 176 39.77 -1.61 -24.79
C ASN A 176 40.10 -2.30 -23.45
N ASN A 177 41.38 -2.44 -23.15
CA ASN A 177 41.85 -3.10 -21.92
C ASN A 177 41.45 -2.36 -20.62
N ASP A 178 40.91 -1.15 -20.69
CA ASP A 178 40.49 -0.40 -19.51
C ASP A 178 39.25 -1.02 -18.88
N TYR A 179 38.47 -1.79 -19.66
CA TYR A 179 37.30 -2.54 -19.20
C TYR A 179 37.64 -3.95 -18.66
N GLN A 180 38.92 -4.33 -18.71
CA GLN A 180 39.33 -5.65 -18.24
C GLN A 180 39.24 -5.78 -16.73
N GLY A 181 38.56 -6.84 -16.27
CA GLY A 181 38.35 -7.13 -14.84
C GLY A 181 37.18 -6.39 -14.23
N LEU A 182 36.40 -5.66 -15.02
CA LEU A 182 35.15 -5.08 -14.55
C LEU A 182 34.04 -6.14 -14.51
N SER A 183 33.12 -6.00 -13.57
CA SER A 183 31.94 -6.83 -13.44
C SER A 183 30.69 -5.98 -13.24
N ILE A 184 29.56 -6.50 -13.67
CA ILE A 184 28.24 -5.87 -13.43
C ILE A 184 27.42 -6.86 -12.63
N ASP A 185 26.94 -6.43 -11.47
CA ASP A 185 25.95 -7.17 -10.70
C ASP A 185 24.56 -6.52 -10.86
N SER A 186 23.52 -7.33 -10.67
CA SER A 186 22.14 -6.84 -10.54
C SER A 186 21.57 -6.15 -11.79
N ILE A 187 21.89 -6.61 -13.00
CA ILE A 187 21.18 -6.17 -14.21
C ILE A 187 19.73 -6.66 -14.12
N ALA A 188 18.79 -5.75 -14.30
CA ALA A 188 17.37 -6.06 -14.32
C ALA A 188 16.75 -5.78 -15.69
N ILE A 189 15.89 -6.68 -16.17
CA ILE A 189 15.02 -6.41 -17.31
C ILE A 189 13.72 -5.83 -16.78
N THR A 190 13.39 -4.63 -17.25
CA THR A 190 12.17 -3.93 -16.85
C THR A 190 11.23 -3.83 -18.04
N VAL A 191 9.97 -4.20 -17.84
CA VAL A 191 8.88 -3.93 -18.78
C VAL A 191 8.02 -2.82 -18.22
N VAL A 192 7.91 -1.73 -18.95
CA VAL A 192 7.04 -0.60 -18.60
C VAL A 192 5.89 -0.58 -19.59
N ALA A 193 4.67 -0.63 -19.10
CA ALA A 193 3.47 -0.65 -19.92
C ALA A 193 2.50 0.47 -19.51
N THR A 194 1.76 0.96 -20.50
CA THR A 194 0.63 1.87 -20.29
C THR A 194 -0.49 1.50 -21.24
N GLN A 195 -1.69 2.06 -21.04
CA GLN A 195 -2.81 1.82 -21.95
C GLN A 195 -2.44 2.25 -23.37
N ASP A 196 -2.77 1.40 -24.36
CA ASP A 196 -2.60 1.77 -25.76
C ASP A 196 -3.58 2.89 -26.13
N THR A 197 -3.10 3.82 -26.90
CA THR A 197 -3.90 4.93 -27.43
C THR A 197 -4.57 4.60 -28.77
N VAL A 198 -4.33 3.40 -29.30
CA VAL A 198 -4.85 2.94 -30.60
C VAL A 198 -5.62 1.65 -30.41
N GLU A 199 -6.87 1.76 -30.02
CA GLU A 199 -7.84 0.67 -30.04
C GLU A 199 -8.96 0.96 -31.06
N SER A 200 -9.78 -0.01 -31.41
CA SER A 200 -10.84 0.13 -32.40
C SER A 200 -12.19 -0.42 -31.91
N ASP A 201 -12.43 -0.41 -30.61
CA ASP A 201 -13.59 -1.00 -29.97
C ASP A 201 -14.58 0.03 -29.42
N SER A 202 -14.24 1.32 -29.40
CA SER A 202 -15.10 2.41 -28.98
C SER A 202 -15.78 3.11 -30.15
N TYR A 203 -16.90 3.79 -29.91
CA TYR A 203 -17.67 4.52 -30.92
C TYR A 203 -16.87 5.55 -31.70
N ASN A 204 -15.89 6.21 -31.08
CA ASN A 204 -15.08 7.27 -31.69
C ASN A 204 -13.57 6.95 -31.70
N ASN A 205 -13.18 5.76 -31.25
CA ASN A 205 -11.79 5.29 -31.12
C ASN A 205 -10.87 6.35 -30.46
N GLN A 206 -11.42 7.04 -29.46
CA GLN A 206 -10.67 8.02 -28.67
C GLN A 206 -10.45 7.50 -27.27
N TYR A 207 -9.22 7.18 -27.01
CA TYR A 207 -8.72 6.68 -25.73
C TYR A 207 -7.97 7.77 -24.99
N ASP A 208 -7.42 7.46 -23.85
CA ASP A 208 -6.60 8.39 -23.08
C ASP A 208 -5.37 8.82 -23.89
N LYS A 209 -5.51 9.96 -24.56
CA LYS A 209 -4.43 10.54 -25.37
C LYS A 209 -3.23 10.96 -24.54
N ASN A 210 -3.38 11.01 -23.22
CA ASN A 210 -2.37 11.44 -22.27
C ASN A 210 -1.83 10.26 -21.46
N ALA A 211 -2.10 9.01 -21.88
CA ALA A 211 -1.51 7.83 -21.25
C ALA A 211 0.00 7.80 -21.52
N ASP A 212 0.74 8.37 -20.59
CA ASP A 212 2.19 8.34 -20.58
C ASP A 212 2.69 7.09 -19.83
N TYR A 213 3.88 6.62 -20.21
CA TYR A 213 4.53 5.55 -19.46
C TYR A 213 4.82 6.01 -18.05
N PRO A 214 4.52 5.17 -17.03
CA PRO A 214 4.99 5.47 -15.69
C PRO A 214 6.53 5.53 -15.73
N GLU A 215 7.08 6.65 -15.34
CA GLU A 215 8.52 6.76 -15.23
C GLU A 215 9.00 5.94 -14.02
N VAL A 216 9.68 4.85 -14.30
CA VAL A 216 10.24 3.94 -13.29
C VAL A 216 11.74 4.17 -13.21
N GLN A 217 12.21 4.46 -12.00
CA GLN A 217 13.64 4.53 -11.66
C GLN A 217 14.04 3.21 -10.99
N PRO A 218 14.69 2.31 -11.71
CA PRO A 218 15.15 1.04 -11.15
C PRO A 218 16.33 1.25 -10.20
N VAL A 219 16.29 0.58 -9.07
CA VAL A 219 17.28 0.72 -8.01
C VAL A 219 17.65 -0.65 -7.45
N ALA A 220 18.94 -0.96 -7.43
CA ALA A 220 19.48 -2.19 -6.86
C ALA A 220 20.53 -1.93 -5.74
N THR A 221 20.98 -0.69 -5.56
CA THR A 221 21.98 -0.34 -4.55
C THR A 221 21.54 0.83 -3.70
N LEU A 222 22.15 0.96 -2.50
CA LEU A 222 21.87 2.08 -1.60
C LEU A 222 22.26 3.42 -2.23
N GLU A 223 23.41 3.50 -2.86
CA GLU A 223 23.90 4.72 -3.49
C GLU A 223 22.95 5.20 -4.57
N LYS A 224 22.45 4.27 -5.39
CA LYS A 224 21.48 4.62 -6.43
C LYS A 224 20.12 5.02 -5.85
N LEU A 225 19.70 4.38 -4.76
CA LEU A 225 18.48 4.77 -4.05
C LEU A 225 18.60 6.19 -3.50
N GLU A 226 19.72 6.50 -2.84
CA GLU A 226 19.98 7.83 -2.29
C GLU A 226 20.11 8.89 -3.39
N GLU A 227 20.81 8.60 -4.47
CA GLU A 227 20.92 9.49 -5.63
C GLU A 227 19.56 9.84 -6.19
N VAL A 228 18.72 8.82 -6.47
CA VAL A 228 17.40 8.98 -7.07
C VAL A 228 16.46 9.74 -6.12
N LEU A 229 16.41 9.41 -4.84
CA LEU A 229 15.56 10.09 -3.86
C LEU A 229 15.98 11.55 -3.60
N ASN A 230 17.25 11.88 -3.78
CA ASN A 230 17.76 13.24 -3.67
C ASN A 230 17.59 14.07 -4.95
N SER A 231 17.38 13.43 -6.10
CA SER A 231 17.17 14.12 -7.37
C SER A 231 15.90 14.97 -7.37
N ASP A 232 15.96 16.15 -7.96
CA ASP A 232 14.76 16.97 -8.19
C ASP A 232 13.83 16.39 -9.28
N ASP A 233 14.38 15.51 -10.11
CA ASP A 233 13.67 14.86 -11.22
C ASP A 233 12.86 13.64 -10.81
N ILE A 234 12.83 13.30 -9.51
CA ILE A 234 12.08 12.12 -9.02
C ILE A 234 10.58 12.35 -8.88
N ASN A 235 10.14 13.62 -8.89
CA ASN A 235 8.74 13.94 -8.68
C ASN A 235 7.83 13.33 -9.77
N GLY A 236 6.76 12.67 -9.33
CA GLY A 236 5.82 11.94 -10.19
C GLY A 236 6.32 10.57 -10.66
N LYS A 237 7.52 10.14 -10.24
CA LYS A 237 8.13 8.88 -10.68
C LYS A 237 8.00 7.76 -9.64
N THR A 238 8.27 6.54 -10.10
CA THR A 238 8.31 5.35 -9.23
C THR A 238 9.75 4.88 -9.08
N VAL A 239 10.23 4.78 -7.84
CA VAL A 239 11.46 4.05 -7.49
C VAL A 239 11.10 2.60 -7.31
N LYS A 240 11.65 1.71 -8.13
CA LYS A 240 11.40 0.27 -8.06
C LYS A 240 12.66 -0.47 -7.63
N LEU A 241 12.54 -1.27 -6.55
CA LEU A 241 13.66 -2.04 -6.03
C LEU A 241 13.88 -3.30 -6.85
N TYR A 242 15.15 -3.60 -7.14
CA TYR A 242 15.56 -4.83 -7.84
C TYR A 242 16.50 -5.69 -7.00
N ASP A 243 16.91 -5.19 -5.83
CA ASP A 243 17.67 -5.95 -4.85
C ASP A 243 17.28 -5.52 -3.44
N ASP A 244 17.66 -6.32 -2.44
CA ASP A 244 17.50 -5.99 -1.03
C ASP A 244 18.48 -4.86 -0.66
N ILE A 245 17.96 -3.83 -0.02
CA ILE A 245 18.75 -2.65 0.35
C ILE A 245 18.75 -2.47 1.86
N THR A 246 19.94 -2.18 2.40
CA THR A 246 20.10 -1.81 3.81
C THR A 246 20.64 -0.39 3.92
N ALA A 247 19.97 0.44 4.74
CA ALA A 247 20.31 1.84 4.97
C ALA A 247 20.17 2.21 6.44
N ASP A 248 20.94 3.21 6.92
CA ASP A 248 20.70 3.76 8.26
C ASP A 248 19.41 4.59 8.31
N ALA A 249 19.29 5.56 7.42
CA ALA A 249 18.08 6.37 7.27
C ALA A 249 17.96 6.86 5.83
N LEU A 250 16.74 6.85 5.31
CA LEU A 250 16.45 7.31 3.95
C LEU A 250 15.57 8.57 4.03
N PRO A 251 16.13 9.75 3.75
CA PRO A 251 15.34 10.98 3.71
C PRO A 251 14.57 11.11 2.39
N VAL A 252 13.28 11.42 2.49
CA VAL A 252 12.42 11.85 1.38
C VAL A 252 11.83 13.20 1.78
N ASN A 253 12.35 14.28 1.21
CA ASN A 253 11.97 15.62 1.64
C ASN A 253 11.55 16.49 0.45
N GLY A 254 10.31 16.99 0.48
CA GLY A 254 9.73 17.82 -0.57
C GLY A 254 9.54 17.07 -1.89
N LYS A 255 9.26 15.78 -1.86
CA LYS A 255 9.15 14.92 -3.05
C LYS A 255 7.73 14.39 -3.23
N ASP A 256 7.38 14.12 -4.46
CA ASP A 256 6.21 13.36 -4.89
C ASP A 256 6.72 12.08 -5.57
N VAL A 257 6.69 10.95 -4.86
CA VAL A 257 7.35 9.72 -5.33
C VAL A 257 6.58 8.47 -4.91
N ALA A 258 6.54 7.47 -5.80
CA ALA A 258 6.14 6.12 -5.44
C ALA A 258 7.38 5.25 -5.17
N ILE A 259 7.32 4.41 -4.13
CA ILE A 259 8.34 3.39 -3.82
C ILE A 259 7.71 2.02 -4.01
N ASP A 260 8.21 1.28 -4.97
CA ASP A 260 7.78 -0.07 -5.30
C ASP A 260 8.80 -1.07 -4.78
N LEU A 261 8.41 -1.83 -3.78
CA LEU A 261 9.29 -2.82 -3.14
C LEU A 261 9.60 -4.01 -4.07
N ASN A 262 8.73 -4.33 -5.02
CA ASN A 262 8.96 -5.39 -6.01
C ASN A 262 9.45 -6.73 -5.40
N GLY A 263 8.87 -7.13 -4.26
CA GLY A 263 9.24 -8.34 -3.53
C GLY A 263 10.57 -8.25 -2.76
N LYS A 264 11.24 -7.10 -2.76
CA LYS A 264 12.53 -6.89 -2.12
C LYS A 264 12.41 -6.31 -0.72
N SER A 265 13.49 -6.42 0.05
CA SER A 265 13.57 -5.92 1.42
C SER A 265 14.29 -4.59 1.47
N LEU A 266 13.68 -3.62 2.12
CA LEU A 266 14.32 -2.37 2.51
C LEU A 266 14.53 -2.38 4.02
N ASN A 267 15.74 -2.70 4.46
CA ASN A 267 16.12 -2.70 5.86
C ASN A 267 16.65 -1.32 6.23
N THR A 268 15.90 -0.56 7.01
CA THR A 268 16.33 0.80 7.39
C THR A 268 15.91 1.12 8.81
N LYS A 269 16.71 1.94 9.51
CA LYS A 269 16.29 2.48 10.81
C LYS A 269 15.02 3.31 10.66
N LYS A 270 14.90 4.07 9.57
CA LYS A 270 13.70 4.84 9.25
C LYS A 270 13.68 5.32 7.80
N LEU A 271 12.54 5.26 7.16
CA LEU A 271 12.22 6.06 5.99
C LEU A 271 11.66 7.40 6.50
N GLU A 272 12.46 8.46 6.40
CA GLU A 272 12.12 9.78 6.95
C GLU A 272 11.44 10.65 5.88
N VAL A 273 10.12 10.80 5.98
CA VAL A 273 9.30 11.48 4.97
C VAL A 273 8.88 12.86 5.49
N LYS A 274 9.29 13.93 4.81
CA LYS A 274 8.96 15.30 5.22
C LYS A 274 8.45 16.12 4.05
N ASN A 275 7.34 16.84 4.27
CA ASN A 275 6.74 17.76 3.29
C ASN A 275 6.58 17.10 1.91
N SER A 276 6.17 15.84 1.88
CA SER A 276 6.21 14.96 0.70
C SER A 276 4.90 14.24 0.51
N THR A 277 4.65 13.83 -0.73
CA THR A 277 3.62 12.86 -1.09
C THR A 277 4.32 11.56 -1.45
N VAL A 278 4.05 10.48 -0.69
CA VAL A 278 4.72 9.20 -0.91
C VAL A 278 3.69 8.07 -1.02
N VAL A 279 3.78 7.30 -2.09
CA VAL A 279 3.04 6.06 -2.28
C VAL A 279 3.98 4.88 -2.09
N ILE A 280 3.63 3.92 -1.24
CA ILE A 280 4.42 2.69 -1.06
C ILE A 280 3.58 1.51 -1.53
N LYS A 281 4.16 0.71 -2.38
CA LYS A 281 3.53 -0.49 -2.94
C LYS A 281 4.53 -1.64 -3.08
N ASP A 282 4.02 -2.82 -3.25
CA ASP A 282 4.74 -3.99 -3.71
C ASP A 282 4.06 -4.53 -4.96
N SER A 283 4.69 -4.41 -6.12
CA SER A 283 4.13 -4.86 -7.39
C SER A 283 4.35 -6.36 -7.64
N SER A 284 5.21 -7.03 -6.84
CA SER A 284 5.49 -8.46 -7.01
C SER A 284 4.24 -9.32 -6.83
N GLU A 285 4.21 -10.50 -7.44
CA GLU A 285 3.13 -11.47 -7.27
C GLU A 285 3.02 -11.98 -5.83
N SER A 286 4.17 -12.23 -5.18
CA SER A 286 4.22 -12.73 -3.81
C SER A 286 3.71 -11.75 -2.77
N LYS A 287 3.78 -10.44 -3.04
CA LYS A 287 3.49 -9.35 -2.09
C LYS A 287 4.31 -9.45 -0.79
N GLU A 288 5.52 -9.99 -0.88
CA GLU A 288 6.43 -10.17 0.26
C GLU A 288 7.46 -9.05 0.44
N GLY A 289 7.46 -8.06 -0.45
CA GLY A 289 8.30 -6.88 -0.32
C GLY A 289 8.13 -6.25 1.06
N THR A 290 9.26 -6.00 1.75
CA THR A 290 9.25 -5.70 3.18
C THR A 290 10.04 -4.45 3.49
N ILE A 291 9.53 -3.58 4.37
CA ILE A 291 10.31 -2.54 5.05
C ILE A 291 10.46 -2.95 6.50
N THR A 292 11.71 -3.14 6.95
CA THR A 292 12.04 -3.53 8.33
C THR A 292 12.77 -2.41 9.06
N THR A 293 12.53 -2.32 10.38
CA THR A 293 13.28 -1.41 11.27
C THR A 293 13.57 -2.04 12.61
N ASP A 294 14.72 -1.70 13.19
CA ASP A 294 15.09 -1.94 14.58
C ASP A 294 15.12 -0.65 15.42
N ASP A 295 14.55 0.44 14.90
CA ASP A 295 14.51 1.75 15.55
C ASP A 295 13.12 2.08 16.12
N SER A 296 13.10 2.95 17.12
CA SER A 296 11.88 3.40 17.80
C SER A 296 10.98 4.29 16.92
N TYR A 297 11.52 4.91 15.88
CA TYR A 297 10.77 5.80 14.98
C TYR A 297 9.91 5.06 13.96
N GLY A 298 10.12 3.74 13.82
CA GLY A 298 9.34 2.91 12.90
C GLY A 298 9.90 2.85 11.49
N THR A 299 9.27 2.00 10.67
CA THR A 299 9.63 1.81 9.26
C THR A 299 9.44 3.10 8.46
N ILE A 300 8.38 3.87 8.80
CA ILE A 300 8.06 5.16 8.19
C ILE A 300 7.94 6.20 9.32
N ASN A 301 8.68 7.30 9.19
CA ASN A 301 8.58 8.46 10.07
C ASN A 301 8.21 9.70 9.24
N ALA A 302 6.90 9.99 9.19
CA ALA A 302 6.34 11.05 8.37
C ALA A 302 6.05 12.32 9.16
N ALA A 303 6.29 13.47 8.54
CA ALA A 303 5.93 14.77 9.07
C ALA A 303 5.47 15.71 7.95
N ASN A 304 4.31 16.36 8.12
CA ASN A 304 3.71 17.29 7.16
C ASN A 304 3.58 16.67 5.76
N SER A 305 3.12 15.42 5.67
CA SER A 305 3.21 14.62 4.45
C SER A 305 1.93 13.85 4.19
N ASP A 306 1.72 13.48 2.93
CA ASP A 306 0.65 12.60 2.50
C ASP A 306 1.26 11.23 2.16
N ILE A 307 0.87 10.19 2.92
CA ILE A 307 1.39 8.84 2.74
C ILE A 307 0.25 7.91 2.33
N THR A 308 0.45 7.19 1.25
CA THR A 308 -0.46 6.12 0.82
C THR A 308 0.30 4.79 0.78
N ILE A 309 -0.24 3.78 1.45
CA ILE A 309 0.28 2.42 1.43
C ILE A 309 -0.72 1.54 0.71
N GLU A 310 -0.32 1.02 -0.45
CA GLU A 310 -1.14 0.14 -1.27
C GLU A 310 -0.93 -1.33 -0.89
N SER A 311 0.32 -1.73 -0.62
CA SER A 311 0.71 -3.10 -0.28
C SER A 311 2.13 -3.14 0.29
N GLY A 312 2.60 -4.33 0.66
CA GLY A 312 3.91 -4.58 1.26
C GLY A 312 3.83 -4.94 2.74
N ARG A 313 4.96 -5.33 3.31
CA ARG A 313 5.08 -5.72 4.72
C ARG A 313 5.90 -4.68 5.48
N PHE A 314 5.40 -4.27 6.64
CA PHE A 314 6.02 -3.25 7.49
C PHE A 314 6.26 -3.85 8.87
N VAL A 315 7.53 -4.12 9.20
CA VAL A 315 7.90 -4.90 10.38
C VAL A 315 8.84 -4.12 11.28
N SER A 316 8.46 -3.92 12.53
CA SER A 316 9.34 -3.36 13.56
C SER A 316 9.86 -4.48 14.47
N THR A 317 11.17 -4.61 14.54
CA THR A 317 11.89 -5.54 15.41
C THR A 317 12.53 -4.85 16.62
N TYR A 318 12.21 -3.59 16.87
CA TYR A 318 12.77 -2.80 17.97
C TYR A 318 12.46 -3.40 19.33
N ASN A 319 13.51 -3.76 20.10
CA ASN A 319 13.37 -4.49 21.36
C ASN A 319 14.22 -3.94 22.53
N LYS A 320 14.58 -2.67 22.54
CA LYS A 320 15.40 -2.12 23.65
C LYS A 320 14.65 -2.16 24.97
N VAL A 321 15.06 -3.07 25.85
CA VAL A 321 14.57 -3.20 27.21
C VAL A 321 15.01 -2.00 28.03
N GLY A 322 14.08 -1.39 28.79
CA GLY A 322 14.41 -0.36 29.80
C GLY A 322 14.53 1.07 29.25
N SER A 323 14.27 1.31 27.97
CA SER A 323 14.10 2.67 27.47
C SER A 323 12.63 3.09 27.62
N SER A 324 12.41 4.33 28.04
CA SER A 324 11.09 4.99 27.96
C SER A 324 10.69 5.30 26.48
N GLY A 325 11.38 4.67 25.53
CA GLY A 325 11.15 4.84 24.10
C GLY A 325 9.90 4.09 23.65
N TYR A 326 9.08 4.77 22.91
CA TYR A 326 7.88 4.24 22.28
C TYR A 326 8.27 3.68 20.92
N ALA A 327 8.15 2.37 20.70
CA ALA A 327 8.31 1.79 19.37
C ALA A 327 7.01 1.91 18.59
N SER A 328 7.14 2.10 17.29
CA SER A 328 6.01 2.09 16.34
C SER A 328 6.42 1.44 15.04
N VAL A 329 5.45 0.98 14.26
CA VAL A 329 5.71 0.57 12.87
C VAL A 329 5.67 1.78 11.96
N ILE A 330 4.69 2.67 12.16
CA ILE A 330 4.56 3.93 11.43
C ILE A 330 4.41 5.08 12.41
N GLN A 331 5.09 6.20 12.16
CA GLN A 331 4.79 7.50 12.78
C GLN A 331 4.34 8.50 11.71
N ALA A 332 3.24 9.22 11.98
CA ALA A 332 2.69 10.20 11.04
C ALA A 332 2.25 11.46 11.79
N ARG A 333 3.13 12.49 11.84
CA ARG A 333 2.88 13.75 12.52
C ARG A 333 2.39 14.82 11.54
N ASN A 334 1.27 15.49 11.87
CA ASN A 334 0.67 16.52 11.00
C ASN A 334 0.57 16.06 9.54
N SER A 335 0.08 14.83 9.34
CA SER A 335 0.15 14.11 8.07
C SER A 335 -1.15 13.37 7.79
N ASN A 336 -1.39 13.08 6.52
CA ASN A 336 -2.47 12.21 6.09
C ASN A 336 -1.89 10.83 5.76
N LEU A 337 -2.41 9.80 6.43
CA LEU A 337 -2.01 8.40 6.20
C LEU A 337 -3.20 7.62 5.65
N THR A 338 -3.07 7.09 4.45
CA THR A 338 -4.05 6.19 3.82
C THR A 338 -3.44 4.81 3.66
N ILE A 339 -4.12 3.78 4.16
CA ILE A 339 -3.69 2.39 4.05
C ILE A 339 -4.77 1.63 3.29
N ASN A 340 -4.46 1.23 2.06
CA ASN A 340 -5.34 0.45 1.20
C ASN A 340 -5.14 -1.06 1.38
N GLY A 341 -3.94 -1.47 1.80
CA GLY A 341 -3.57 -2.85 2.07
C GLY A 341 -2.23 -2.96 2.78
N GLY A 342 -1.68 -4.16 2.81
CA GLY A 342 -0.39 -4.46 3.42
C GLY A 342 -0.49 -5.18 4.75
N TYR A 343 0.67 -5.55 5.29
CA TYR A 343 0.84 -6.26 6.55
C TYR A 343 1.72 -5.45 7.50
N PHE A 344 1.25 -5.24 8.73
CA PHE A 344 1.91 -4.39 9.73
C PHE A 344 2.13 -5.17 11.01
N GLU A 345 3.38 -5.28 11.46
CA GLU A 345 3.72 -6.10 12.61
C GLU A 345 4.79 -5.48 13.50
N ASN A 346 4.64 -5.63 14.80
CA ASN A 346 5.74 -5.53 15.76
C ASN A 346 6.03 -6.92 16.31
N THR A 347 7.22 -7.46 16.02
CA THR A 347 7.53 -8.88 16.26
C THR A 347 7.97 -9.19 17.68
N ASP A 348 8.46 -8.22 18.45
CA ASP A 348 9.07 -8.51 19.73
C ASP A 348 8.13 -8.28 20.92
N ALA A 349 8.09 -9.26 21.83
CA ALA A 349 7.22 -9.25 23.01
C ALA A 349 7.80 -8.51 24.23
N VAL A 350 8.99 -7.92 24.14
CA VAL A 350 9.71 -7.30 25.27
C VAL A 350 9.59 -5.78 25.24
N GLY A 351 9.06 -5.19 26.30
CA GLY A 351 8.97 -3.75 26.52
C GLY A 351 7.53 -3.23 26.61
N SER A 352 7.36 -2.05 27.21
CA SER A 352 6.07 -1.38 27.38
C SER A 352 5.87 -0.34 26.30
N TYR A 353 4.63 -0.16 25.85
CA TYR A 353 4.18 0.89 24.92
C TYR A 353 4.72 0.74 23.50
N ASN A 354 4.10 -0.16 22.74
CA ASN A 354 4.37 -0.35 21.33
C ASN A 354 3.12 -0.14 20.51
N TYR A 355 3.31 0.58 19.41
CA TYR A 355 2.22 1.00 18.56
C TYR A 355 2.43 0.49 17.14
N LEU A 356 1.38 0.19 16.40
CA LEU A 356 1.54 -0.02 14.97
C LEU A 356 1.53 1.33 14.25
N ILE A 357 0.54 2.17 14.54
CA ILE A 357 0.47 3.53 13.99
C ILE A 357 0.47 4.51 15.14
N LYS A 358 1.47 5.38 15.21
CA LYS A 358 1.58 6.46 16.18
C LYS A 358 1.47 7.82 15.51
N ILE A 359 0.67 8.70 16.11
CA ILE A 359 0.53 10.10 15.71
C ILE A 359 1.15 11.00 16.77
N PRO A 360 2.44 11.36 16.63
CA PRO A 360 3.08 12.33 17.52
C PRO A 360 2.47 13.72 17.34
N CYS A 361 2.51 14.53 18.40
CA CYS A 361 2.03 15.91 18.38
C CYS A 361 3.04 16.83 19.05
N TYR A 362 3.52 17.82 18.34
CA TYR A 362 4.42 18.84 18.87
C TYR A 362 3.72 20.20 19.03
N SER A 363 2.56 20.38 18.40
CA SER A 363 1.74 21.58 18.54
C SER A 363 0.26 21.21 18.49
N ARG A 364 -0.55 21.82 19.36
CA ARG A 364 -2.01 21.60 19.39
C ARG A 364 -2.75 22.05 18.13
N THR A 365 -2.08 22.76 17.25
CA THR A 365 -2.64 23.16 15.94
C THR A 365 -2.43 22.11 14.86
N GLU A 366 -1.58 21.11 15.12
CA GLU A 366 -1.36 20.00 14.20
C GLU A 366 -2.59 19.11 14.14
N LYS A 367 -2.93 18.68 12.92
CA LYS A 367 -4.01 17.74 12.67
C LYS A 367 -3.52 16.64 11.75
N SER A 368 -3.82 15.41 12.11
CA SER A 368 -3.53 14.24 11.27
C SER A 368 -4.81 13.50 10.91
N THR A 369 -4.80 12.83 9.78
CA THR A 369 -5.85 11.90 9.38
C THR A 369 -5.28 10.50 9.15
N VAL A 370 -6.03 9.48 9.56
CA VAL A 370 -5.68 8.09 9.28
C VAL A 370 -6.89 7.42 8.64
N THR A 371 -6.73 6.94 7.42
CA THR A 371 -7.77 6.17 6.71
C THR A 371 -7.25 4.77 6.46
N VAL A 372 -7.97 3.77 6.94
CA VAL A 372 -7.66 2.35 6.73
C VAL A 372 -8.77 1.73 5.90
N ASN A 373 -8.46 1.37 4.66
CA ASN A 373 -9.38 0.71 3.75
C ASN A 373 -9.22 -0.83 3.76
N GLY A 374 -8.04 -1.32 4.18
CA GLY A 374 -7.72 -2.72 4.26
C GLY A 374 -6.38 -2.98 4.98
N GLY A 375 -5.87 -4.19 4.85
CA GLY A 375 -4.62 -4.61 5.46
C GLY A 375 -4.78 -5.46 6.71
N GLU A 376 -3.67 -6.03 7.16
CA GLU A 376 -3.59 -6.84 8.37
C GLU A 376 -2.61 -6.22 9.36
N PHE A 377 -3.05 -6.05 10.61
CA PHE A 377 -2.32 -5.37 11.67
C PHE A 377 -2.15 -6.31 12.85
N VAL A 378 -0.91 -6.64 13.21
CA VAL A 378 -0.60 -7.63 14.25
C VAL A 378 0.29 -7.02 15.32
N SER A 379 -0.22 -6.93 16.55
CA SER A 379 0.52 -6.50 17.73
C SER A 379 0.69 -7.62 18.72
N HIS A 380 1.93 -7.98 19.03
CA HIS A 380 2.26 -9.05 19.99
C HIS A 380 2.48 -8.54 21.42
N ARG A 381 2.45 -7.25 21.65
CA ARG A 381 2.93 -6.62 22.89
C ARG A 381 1.85 -6.20 23.85
N ASP A 382 2.19 -6.18 25.14
CA ASP A 382 1.42 -5.50 26.18
C ASP A 382 1.40 -3.97 25.88
N TYR A 383 0.27 -3.32 26.12
CA TYR A 383 0.04 -1.90 25.81
C TYR A 383 0.32 -1.58 24.33
N GLY A 384 0.07 -2.55 23.45
CA GLY A 384 0.23 -2.44 22.01
C GLY A 384 -1.03 -1.88 21.36
N TYR A 385 -1.10 -0.56 21.17
CA TYR A 385 -2.23 0.05 20.47
C TYR A 385 -2.03 -0.03 18.96
N ILE A 386 -3.09 -0.34 18.24
CA ILE A 386 -3.01 -0.37 16.77
C ILE A 386 -2.85 1.07 16.25
N ILE A 387 -3.76 1.99 16.63
CA ILE A 387 -3.68 3.40 16.24
C ILE A 387 -3.72 4.24 17.52
N THR A 388 -2.68 5.04 17.75
CA THR A 388 -2.61 5.91 18.93
C THR A 388 -2.13 7.31 18.57
N GLY A 389 -2.62 8.30 19.30
CA GLY A 389 -2.13 9.68 19.25
C GLY A 389 -1.54 10.11 20.59
N ASP A 390 -0.62 11.06 20.57
CA ASP A 390 -0.22 11.76 21.80
C ASP A 390 -1.44 12.48 22.43
N SER A 391 -1.38 12.79 23.72
CA SER A 391 -2.53 13.35 24.46
C SER A 391 -3.09 14.66 23.90
N ASP A 392 -2.27 15.43 23.21
CA ASP A 392 -2.65 16.68 22.56
C ASP A 392 -2.84 16.54 21.03
N ALA A 393 -2.58 15.37 20.45
CA ALA A 393 -2.72 15.11 19.03
C ALA A 393 -4.21 15.14 18.62
N ASN A 394 -4.55 15.98 17.65
CA ASN A 394 -5.88 15.99 17.04
C ASN A 394 -5.87 15.05 15.83
N VAL A 395 -6.61 13.94 15.91
CA VAL A 395 -6.56 12.88 14.92
C VAL A 395 -7.95 12.45 14.50
N ASP A 396 -8.28 12.55 13.23
CA ASP A 396 -9.46 11.91 12.67
C ASP A 396 -9.08 10.55 12.08
N VAL A 397 -9.80 9.49 12.48
CA VAL A 397 -9.56 8.11 12.01
C VAL A 397 -10.80 7.58 11.32
N VAL A 398 -10.64 7.02 10.12
CA VAL A 398 -11.69 6.30 9.39
C VAL A 398 -11.20 4.89 9.10
N ILE A 399 -11.94 3.89 9.57
CA ILE A 399 -11.65 2.49 9.30
C ILE A 399 -12.78 1.92 8.44
N ASN A 400 -12.48 1.65 7.18
CA ASN A 400 -13.43 1.11 6.20
C ASN A 400 -13.31 -0.41 6.07
N GLY A 401 -12.20 -0.99 6.52
CA GLY A 401 -11.91 -2.41 6.46
C GLY A 401 -10.62 -2.76 7.21
N GLY A 402 -10.19 -3.99 7.10
CA GLY A 402 -8.94 -4.48 7.66
C GLY A 402 -9.12 -5.50 8.79
N ILE A 403 -8.03 -6.21 9.07
CA ILE A 403 -7.94 -7.25 10.11
C ILE A 403 -6.96 -6.77 11.17
N PHE A 404 -7.41 -6.68 12.40
CA PHE A 404 -6.63 -6.17 13.52
C PHE A 404 -6.53 -7.22 14.62
N LYS A 405 -5.30 -7.58 14.99
CA LYS A 405 -5.01 -8.63 15.97
C LYS A 405 -4.10 -8.09 17.07
N THR A 406 -4.49 -8.31 18.32
CA THR A 406 -3.65 -7.98 19.48
C THR A 406 -3.53 -9.19 20.41
N ALA A 407 -2.30 -9.54 20.79
CA ALA A 407 -2.04 -10.64 21.74
C ALA A 407 -1.69 -10.14 23.15
N GLY A 408 -1.19 -8.92 23.28
CA GLY A 408 -0.75 -8.32 24.53
C GLY A 408 -1.89 -7.85 25.43
N ARG A 409 -1.58 -7.58 26.70
CA ARG A 409 -2.52 -7.01 27.68
C ARG A 409 -2.66 -5.50 27.45
N ASN A 410 -3.83 -4.94 27.78
CA ASN A 410 -4.12 -3.50 27.70
C ASN A 410 -3.84 -2.92 26.31
N SER A 411 -4.19 -3.66 25.26
CA SER A 411 -4.04 -3.26 23.86
C SER A 411 -5.39 -2.86 23.29
N TYR A 412 -5.42 -1.86 22.44
CA TYR A 412 -6.65 -1.28 21.88
C TYR A 412 -6.55 -1.15 20.36
N LEU A 413 -7.71 -1.16 19.70
CA LEU A 413 -7.78 -0.79 18.27
C LEU A 413 -7.41 0.69 18.09
N THR A 414 -8.02 1.58 18.90
CA THR A 414 -7.67 3.00 18.86
C THR A 414 -7.56 3.64 20.24
N GLN A 415 -6.62 4.58 20.36
CA GLN A 415 -6.49 5.53 21.47
C GLN A 415 -6.08 6.88 20.89
N VAL A 416 -7.05 7.67 20.44
CA VAL A 416 -6.79 8.97 19.83
C VAL A 416 -7.73 10.04 20.37
N LYS A 417 -7.24 11.29 20.43
CA LYS A 417 -8.08 12.45 20.68
C LYS A 417 -8.58 12.99 19.35
N GLY A 418 -9.91 12.94 19.15
CA GLY A 418 -10.57 13.33 17.90
C GLY A 418 -11.73 12.41 17.55
N ASN A 419 -12.00 12.24 16.27
CA ASN A 419 -13.12 11.45 15.79
C ASN A 419 -12.63 10.14 15.20
N VAL A 420 -13.25 9.04 15.60
CA VAL A 420 -13.02 7.72 15.03
C VAL A 420 -14.33 7.21 14.42
N LEU A 421 -14.31 6.89 13.14
CA LEU A 421 -15.42 6.28 12.43
C LEU A 421 -14.99 4.87 11.98
N VAL A 422 -15.70 3.85 12.43
CA VAL A 422 -15.49 2.47 11.99
C VAL A 422 -16.68 2.03 11.16
N ASN A 423 -16.50 1.96 9.84
CA ASN A 423 -17.54 1.50 8.91
C ASN A 423 -17.58 -0.03 8.87
N ASP A 424 -16.41 -0.69 8.85
CA ASP A 424 -16.27 -2.14 8.95
C ASP A 424 -14.84 -2.50 9.40
N CYS A 425 -14.66 -3.59 10.13
CA CYS A 425 -13.37 -4.23 10.39
C CYS A 425 -13.54 -5.58 11.09
N THR A 426 -12.45 -6.36 11.15
CA THR A 426 -12.35 -7.50 12.06
C THR A 426 -11.30 -7.21 13.12
N PHE A 427 -11.70 -7.15 14.39
CA PHE A 427 -10.81 -6.97 15.53
C PHE A 427 -10.80 -8.20 16.43
N THR A 428 -9.62 -8.75 16.72
CA THR A 428 -9.44 -9.88 17.61
C THR A 428 -8.37 -9.59 18.65
N ALA A 429 -8.71 -9.73 19.92
CA ALA A 429 -7.78 -9.58 21.03
C ALA A 429 -7.76 -10.84 21.90
N THR A 430 -6.58 -11.40 22.12
CA THR A 430 -6.38 -12.60 22.97
C THR A 430 -5.89 -12.29 24.38
N GLY A 431 -5.43 -11.06 24.61
CA GLY A 431 -5.07 -10.53 25.93
C GLY A 431 -6.24 -9.89 26.68
N ASN A 432 -5.94 -9.28 27.84
CA ASN A 432 -6.91 -8.53 28.65
C ASN A 432 -7.18 -7.17 28.02
N ASN A 433 -8.12 -7.09 27.09
CA ASN A 433 -8.32 -5.94 26.23
C ASN A 433 -9.79 -5.48 26.17
N THR A 434 -9.97 -4.25 25.78
CA THR A 434 -11.21 -3.72 25.22
C THR A 434 -10.91 -3.15 23.83
N VAL A 435 -11.94 -2.84 23.05
CA VAL A 435 -11.71 -2.42 21.65
C VAL A 435 -11.17 -1.00 21.57
N PHE A 436 -11.72 -0.08 22.37
CA PHE A 436 -11.39 1.34 22.29
C PHE A 436 -10.95 1.88 23.65
N ASP A 437 -9.94 2.76 23.63
CA ASP A 437 -9.69 3.73 24.68
C ASP A 437 -10.07 5.12 24.16
N ILE A 438 -11.10 5.74 24.74
CA ILE A 438 -11.72 6.95 24.22
C ILE A 438 -11.44 8.09 25.16
N PRO A 439 -10.44 8.95 24.87
CA PRO A 439 -10.13 10.12 25.69
C PRO A 439 -11.31 11.09 25.79
N LYS A 440 -11.28 11.95 26.80
CA LYS A 440 -12.24 13.05 26.94
C LYS A 440 -12.23 13.92 25.67
N ASP A 441 -13.41 14.43 25.31
CA ASP A 441 -13.64 15.26 24.12
C ASP A 441 -13.37 14.54 22.78
N SER A 442 -13.44 13.20 22.79
CA SER A 442 -13.29 12.35 21.62
C SER A 442 -14.58 11.60 21.31
N THR A 443 -14.76 11.22 20.05
CA THR A 443 -15.95 10.48 19.61
C THR A 443 -15.54 9.24 18.83
N VAL A 444 -16.13 8.09 19.17
CA VAL A 444 -16.02 6.85 18.38
C VAL A 444 -17.42 6.47 17.90
N THR A 445 -17.57 6.27 16.60
CA THR A 445 -18.82 5.78 15.99
C THR A 445 -18.55 4.47 15.28
N VAL A 446 -19.28 3.43 15.66
CA VAL A 446 -19.17 2.07 15.07
C VAL A 446 -20.40 1.81 14.22
N LYS A 447 -20.21 1.57 12.92
CA LYS A 447 -21.27 1.31 11.94
C LYS A 447 -21.31 -0.12 11.43
N GLY A 448 -20.27 -0.90 11.64
CA GLY A 448 -20.16 -2.29 11.20
C GLY A 448 -18.99 -3.00 11.86
N GLY A 449 -18.75 -4.24 11.48
CA GLY A 449 -17.57 -5.00 11.86
C GLY A 449 -17.81 -6.13 12.85
N THR A 450 -16.77 -6.94 13.04
CA THR A 450 -16.74 -8.09 13.95
C THR A 450 -15.66 -7.89 15.02
N TYR A 451 -16.05 -7.97 16.28
CA TYR A 451 -15.18 -7.70 17.42
C TYR A 451 -15.16 -8.88 18.38
N SER A 452 -13.98 -9.39 18.67
CA SER A 452 -13.76 -10.49 19.59
C SER A 452 -12.66 -10.16 20.59
N VAL A 453 -12.95 -10.30 21.87
CA VAL A 453 -11.98 -10.13 22.96
C VAL A 453 -12.00 -11.36 23.88
N ASN A 454 -10.91 -11.60 24.62
CA ASN A 454 -10.85 -12.73 25.56
C ASN A 454 -11.86 -12.55 26.68
N GLU A 455 -12.72 -13.55 26.90
CA GLU A 455 -13.78 -13.53 27.92
C GLU A 455 -13.25 -13.43 29.35
N ASN A 456 -12.04 -13.87 29.61
CA ASN A 456 -11.42 -13.84 30.95
C ASN A 456 -10.84 -12.46 31.32
N SER A 457 -11.06 -11.45 30.49
CA SER A 457 -10.39 -10.14 30.63
C SER A 457 -10.96 -9.23 31.70
N TYR A 458 -12.17 -9.49 32.22
CA TYR A 458 -12.90 -8.53 33.04
C TYR A 458 -13.06 -9.01 34.47
N THR A 459 -12.35 -8.36 35.38
CA THR A 459 -12.44 -8.63 36.82
C THR A 459 -13.51 -7.79 37.53
N ASP A 460 -14.04 -6.76 36.88
CA ASP A 460 -15.10 -5.92 37.45
C ASP A 460 -16.49 -6.45 37.05
N THR A 461 -17.16 -7.06 38.02
CA THR A 461 -18.48 -7.68 37.84
C THR A 461 -19.60 -6.68 37.49
N SER A 462 -19.41 -5.38 37.75
CA SER A 462 -20.42 -4.35 37.46
C SER A 462 -20.48 -3.98 35.98
N LEU A 463 -19.42 -4.26 35.22
CA LEU A 463 -19.29 -3.99 33.79
C LEU A 463 -18.74 -5.22 33.02
N ALA A 464 -18.74 -6.38 33.67
CA ALA A 464 -18.33 -7.64 33.04
C ALA A 464 -19.15 -7.89 31.77
N GLY A 465 -18.48 -8.25 30.70
CA GLY A 465 -19.13 -8.56 29.43
C GLY A 465 -19.35 -7.36 28.50
N LEU A 466 -18.81 -6.18 28.76
CA LEU A 466 -18.94 -5.02 27.86
C LEU A 466 -17.70 -4.91 26.96
N ILE A 467 -17.82 -5.33 25.71
CA ILE A 467 -16.71 -5.41 24.76
C ILE A 467 -16.02 -4.08 24.44
N PHE A 468 -16.78 -2.99 24.42
CA PHE A 468 -16.26 -1.66 24.09
C PHE A 468 -15.83 -0.84 25.32
N HIS A 469 -16.09 -1.32 26.53
CA HIS A 469 -15.86 -0.57 27.75
C HIS A 469 -15.10 -1.43 28.76
N ARG A 470 -14.11 -0.84 29.42
CA ARG A 470 -13.38 -1.45 30.51
C ARG A 470 -13.36 -0.52 31.71
N LYS A 471 -13.63 -1.07 32.88
CA LYS A 471 -13.41 -0.41 34.16
C LYS A 471 -12.48 -1.28 35.01
N THR A 472 -11.33 -0.75 35.40
CA THR A 472 -10.39 -1.39 36.32
C THR A 472 -9.95 -0.36 37.35
N ASN A 473 -10.05 -0.68 38.64
CA ASN A 473 -9.57 0.15 39.75
C ASN A 473 -10.02 1.64 39.67
N GLY A 474 -11.24 1.89 39.25
CA GLY A 474 -11.77 3.25 39.12
C GLY A 474 -11.49 3.96 37.80
N TRP A 475 -10.70 3.37 36.91
CA TRP A 475 -10.41 3.90 35.58
C TRP A 475 -11.39 3.36 34.55
N THR A 476 -11.78 4.17 33.59
CA THR A 476 -12.63 3.77 32.46
C THR A 476 -11.91 4.06 31.16
N SER A 477 -12.01 3.15 30.18
CA SER A 477 -11.49 3.36 28.83
C SER A 477 -12.37 4.27 27.96
N VAL A 478 -13.51 4.71 28.46
CA VAL A 478 -14.44 5.57 27.75
C VAL A 478 -14.71 6.82 28.60
N SER A 479 -13.96 7.88 28.31
CA SER A 479 -14.17 9.21 28.89
C SER A 479 -14.83 10.17 27.90
N GLY A 480 -14.75 9.89 26.61
CA GLY A 480 -15.43 10.57 25.52
C GLY A 480 -16.77 9.94 25.18
N THR A 481 -17.18 10.05 23.94
CA THR A 481 -18.45 9.52 23.43
C THR A 481 -18.23 8.25 22.60
N LEU A 482 -18.96 7.18 22.94
CA LEU A 482 -19.05 5.97 22.11
C LEU A 482 -20.49 5.81 21.61
N LEU A 483 -20.64 5.61 20.32
CA LEU A 483 -21.93 5.36 19.67
C LEU A 483 -21.82 4.14 18.75
N VAL A 484 -22.62 3.11 18.99
CA VAL A 484 -22.80 1.97 18.09
C VAL A 484 -24.07 2.24 17.28
N ASP A 485 -23.89 2.67 16.03
CA ASP A 485 -24.96 3.08 15.09
C ASP A 485 -24.88 2.24 13.81
N PRO A 486 -25.37 0.98 13.84
CA PRO A 486 -25.19 0.03 12.75
C PRO A 486 -25.77 0.51 11.42
N VAL A 487 -24.97 0.52 10.39
CA VAL A 487 -25.37 0.52 8.97
C VAL A 487 -25.29 -0.92 8.44
N ASN A 488 -24.25 -1.65 8.85
CA ASN A 488 -24.09 -3.07 8.69
C ASN A 488 -24.17 -3.76 10.05
N PRO A 489 -24.51 -5.05 10.13
CA PRO A 489 -24.55 -5.76 11.40
C PRO A 489 -23.22 -5.68 12.14
N VAL A 490 -23.22 -5.25 13.41
CA VAL A 490 -22.05 -5.26 14.28
C VAL A 490 -22.08 -6.55 15.08
N LYS A 491 -21.06 -7.40 14.92
CA LYS A 491 -20.92 -8.66 15.66
C LYS A 491 -19.93 -8.50 16.82
N VAL A 492 -20.33 -8.93 18.00
CA VAL A 492 -19.53 -8.87 19.23
C VAL A 492 -19.62 -10.18 19.99
N ASN A 493 -18.49 -10.74 20.45
CA ASN A 493 -18.50 -12.00 21.21
C ASN A 493 -18.94 -11.83 22.67
N GLN A 494 -19.02 -10.59 23.16
CA GLN A 494 -19.51 -10.22 24.48
C GLN A 494 -20.55 -9.10 24.36
N PRO A 495 -21.48 -8.95 25.34
CA PRO A 495 -22.55 -7.97 25.24
C PRO A 495 -22.02 -6.53 25.26
N THR A 496 -22.76 -5.64 24.65
CA THR A 496 -22.51 -4.19 24.63
C THR A 496 -23.45 -3.48 25.60
N TYR A 497 -22.95 -2.49 26.32
CA TYR A 497 -23.76 -1.65 27.18
C TYR A 497 -24.81 -0.89 26.36
N SER A 498 -26.08 -0.99 26.79
CA SER A 498 -27.20 -0.42 26.03
C SER A 498 -27.12 1.10 25.84
N GLY A 499 -26.43 1.80 26.76
CA GLY A 499 -26.19 3.24 26.66
C GLY A 499 -25.25 3.66 25.52
N PHE A 500 -24.55 2.72 24.89
CA PHE A 500 -23.72 2.98 23.70
C PHE A 500 -24.48 2.76 22.39
N LEU A 501 -25.70 2.19 22.44
CA LEU A 501 -26.49 1.91 21.24
C LEU A 501 -27.21 3.19 20.79
N ALA A 502 -27.15 3.44 19.49
CA ALA A 502 -27.92 4.51 18.86
C ALA A 502 -29.43 4.24 18.97
N ALA A 503 -30.22 5.30 18.84
CA ALA A 503 -31.68 5.18 18.84
C ALA A 503 -32.15 4.19 17.77
N GLY A 504 -32.93 3.19 18.17
CA GLY A 504 -33.42 2.12 17.32
C GLY A 504 -32.49 0.91 17.17
N ALA A 505 -31.21 1.02 17.56
CA ALA A 505 -30.30 -0.11 17.55
C ALA A 505 -30.63 -1.12 18.65
N LYS A 506 -30.55 -2.41 18.33
CA LYS A 506 -30.87 -3.52 19.23
C LYS A 506 -29.82 -4.61 19.13
N GLN A 507 -29.48 -5.20 20.28
CA GLN A 507 -28.60 -6.36 20.37
C GLN A 507 -29.42 -7.64 20.50
N SER A 508 -29.09 -8.65 19.71
CA SER A 508 -29.70 -9.98 19.76
C SER A 508 -29.28 -10.76 21.04
N ALA A 509 -29.89 -11.91 21.28
CA ALA A 509 -29.27 -12.95 22.10
C ALA A 509 -27.98 -13.48 21.43
N LYS A 510 -27.12 -14.16 22.20
CA LYS A 510 -25.91 -14.78 21.67
C LYS A 510 -26.28 -15.90 20.70
N GLY A 511 -25.80 -15.82 19.48
CA GLY A 511 -26.05 -16.80 18.43
C GLY A 511 -25.23 -18.08 18.60
N ALA A 512 -25.52 -19.08 17.79
CA ALA A 512 -24.76 -20.33 17.75
C ALA A 512 -23.30 -20.14 17.26
N ASP A 513 -23.04 -19.05 16.55
CA ASP A 513 -21.70 -18.62 16.11
C ASP A 513 -20.88 -17.99 17.26
N GLY A 514 -21.44 -17.88 18.45
CA GLY A 514 -20.79 -17.32 19.61
C GLY A 514 -20.84 -15.78 19.69
N PHE A 515 -21.59 -15.13 18.82
CA PHE A 515 -21.68 -13.66 18.76
C PHE A 515 -23.08 -13.13 19.09
N TYR A 516 -23.11 -11.95 19.67
CA TYR A 516 -24.27 -11.08 19.68
C TYR A 516 -24.24 -10.24 18.41
N THR A 517 -25.40 -9.98 17.82
CA THR A 517 -25.50 -9.13 16.62
C THR A 517 -26.29 -7.87 16.97
N ILE A 518 -25.70 -6.72 16.65
CA ILE A 518 -26.34 -5.41 16.84
C ILE A 518 -26.78 -4.92 15.48
N THR A 519 -28.06 -4.60 15.35
CA THR A 519 -28.68 -4.08 14.12
C THR A 519 -29.57 -2.91 14.45
N LYS A 520 -29.90 -2.12 13.45
CA LYS A 520 -30.87 -0.99 13.56
C LYS A 520 -32.20 -1.36 12.93
#